data_81069c809c7b8f366f2fa4bb9e149dbf
#
_entry.id   81069c809c7b8f366f2fa4bb9e149dbf
#
_cell.length_a   1.000
_cell.length_b   1.000
_cell.length_c   1.000
_cell.angle_alpha   90.00
_cell.angle_beta   90.00
_cell.angle_gamma   90.00
#
_symmetry.space_group_name_H-M   'P 1'
#
loop_
_entity.id
_entity.type
_entity.pdbx_description
1 polymer ?
#
loop_
_entity_poly.entity_id
_entity_poly.type
_entity_poly.pdbx_seq_one_letter_code
_entity_poly.pdbx_strand_id
1 'polypeptide(L)'
;MPLNSQCTLLGPDVVPAYDSRFTAVFTTLPIVSPYRGAGRQHGVFVIERLLDIAARELGLDRAEIRRRNFIAPDAFPYDNHIIYQDFAPLHYDSGDYDSVLDKALQAIGYRKFIAEEQPQLRAAGRRVGIGVVCYVEGTGIGPYEGARIQVQGSGRVLLATGIGTQGQGHFTSFAQIVADEIGVAVSDIDVVPETPISSTGASAPSPAAARWWPAMLCTPQRSRCAPRSCAPPPSISSVPRPI
;
A
#
# COMPACT_ATOMS: atom_id res chain seq x y z
N MET A 1 -2.32 9.82 13.75
CA MET A 1 -3.68 9.50 13.23
C MET A 1 -4.22 10.58 12.30
N PRO A 2 -4.38 11.87 12.68
CA PRO A 2 -4.90 12.90 11.76
C PRO A 2 -4.11 13.01 10.46
N LEU A 3 -2.79 13.06 10.53
CA LEU A 3 -1.93 13.13 9.35
C LEU A 3 -2.17 11.96 8.39
N ASN A 4 -2.31 10.73 8.92
CA ASN A 4 -2.58 9.57 8.08
C ASN A 4 -3.93 9.67 7.34
N SER A 5 -4.95 10.23 8.01
CA SER A 5 -6.24 10.47 7.34
C SER A 5 -6.11 11.51 6.23
N GLN A 6 -5.33 12.57 6.44
CA GLN A 6 -5.09 13.60 5.43
C GLN A 6 -4.33 13.05 4.22
N CYS A 7 -3.26 12.29 4.48
CA CYS A 7 -2.40 11.75 3.41
C CYS A 7 -3.12 10.77 2.47
N THR A 8 -4.16 10.09 2.96
CA THR A 8 -4.87 9.07 2.17
C THR A 8 -6.23 9.53 1.66
N LEU A 9 -6.64 10.76 2.00
CA LEU A 9 -7.96 11.26 1.65
C LEU A 9 -8.13 11.38 0.13
N LEU A 10 -7.12 11.85 -0.59
CA LEU A 10 -7.21 12.05 -2.04
C LEU A 10 -7.31 10.73 -2.81
N GLY A 11 -6.71 9.65 -2.28
CA GLY A 11 -6.76 8.33 -2.93
C GLY A 11 -6.24 8.33 -4.37
N PRO A 12 -6.93 7.63 -5.28
CA PRO A 12 -6.56 7.56 -6.70
C PRO A 12 -7.07 8.74 -7.54
N ASP A 13 -7.69 9.76 -6.91
CA ASP A 13 -8.43 10.79 -7.62
C ASP A 13 -7.60 12.06 -7.86
N VAL A 14 -7.83 12.70 -9.00
CA VAL A 14 -7.31 14.03 -9.29
C VAL A 14 -8.19 15.06 -8.61
N VAL A 15 -7.65 15.73 -7.58
CA VAL A 15 -8.35 16.77 -6.82
C VAL A 15 -7.60 18.07 -6.99
N PRO A 16 -8.14 19.04 -7.75
CA PRO A 16 -7.41 20.27 -8.10
C PRO A 16 -7.19 21.23 -6.93
N ALA A 17 -7.97 21.12 -5.86
CA ALA A 17 -7.82 21.94 -4.67
C ALA A 17 -8.18 21.13 -3.42
N TYR A 18 -7.30 21.14 -2.44
CA TYR A 18 -7.46 20.41 -1.19
C TYR A 18 -7.03 21.27 0.00
N ASP A 19 -7.95 21.48 0.92
CA ASP A 19 -7.67 22.08 2.24
C ASP A 19 -8.28 21.17 3.31
N SER A 20 -7.48 20.77 4.28
CA SER A 20 -7.94 19.96 5.40
C SER A 20 -7.45 20.51 6.72
N ARG A 21 -8.35 20.58 7.70
CA ARG A 21 -8.06 21.07 9.04
C ARG A 21 -8.47 20.04 10.07
N PHE A 22 -7.57 19.77 10.99
CA PHE A 22 -7.81 18.85 12.09
C PHE A 22 -7.85 19.59 13.41
N THR A 23 -8.86 19.28 14.23
CA THR A 23 -8.92 19.68 15.61
C THR A 23 -8.92 18.46 16.50
N ALA A 24 -7.88 18.28 17.30
CA ALA A 24 -7.83 17.20 18.29
C ALA A 24 -8.44 17.70 19.60
N VAL A 25 -9.39 16.95 20.13
CA VAL A 25 -10.05 17.27 21.39
C VAL A 25 -9.94 16.11 22.38
N PHE A 26 -9.73 16.42 23.64
CA PHE A 26 -9.86 15.43 24.70
C PHE A 26 -11.33 15.27 25.10
N THR A 27 -11.72 14.05 25.33
CA THR A 27 -13.07 13.69 25.78
C THR A 27 -12.98 12.83 27.04
N THR A 28 -14.13 12.48 27.61
CA THR A 28 -14.21 11.53 28.75
C THR A 28 -14.09 10.08 28.31
N LEU A 29 -13.97 9.81 27.01
CA LEU A 29 -13.75 8.47 26.49
C LEU A 29 -12.28 8.04 26.61
N PRO A 30 -11.98 6.73 26.56
CA PRO A 30 -10.61 6.24 26.48
C PRO A 30 -9.85 6.86 25.31
N ILE A 31 -8.53 6.98 25.47
CA ILE A 31 -7.66 7.50 24.41
C ILE A 31 -7.80 6.64 23.14
N VAL A 32 -8.01 7.29 22.02
CA VAL A 32 -8.04 6.64 20.71
C VAL A 32 -6.65 6.11 20.36
N SER A 33 -6.49 4.80 20.35
CA SER A 33 -5.26 4.14 19.94
C SER A 33 -5.29 3.77 18.46
N PRO A 34 -4.13 3.60 17.81
CA PRO A 34 -4.07 3.12 16.44
C PRO A 34 -4.69 1.73 16.31
N TYR A 35 -5.70 1.62 15.49
CA TYR A 35 -6.15 0.35 14.92
C TYR A 35 -5.52 0.17 13.55
N ARG A 36 -5.38 -1.05 13.03
CA ARG A 36 -4.78 -1.31 11.72
C ARG A 36 -5.34 -0.36 10.65
N GLY A 37 -4.45 0.33 9.90
CA GLY A 37 -4.79 1.47 9.05
C GLY A 37 -4.51 2.82 9.70
N ALA A 38 -4.48 2.90 11.06
CA ALA A 38 -4.01 4.04 11.86
C ALA A 38 -4.57 5.41 11.44
N GLY A 39 -5.82 5.46 10.99
CA GLY A 39 -6.51 6.67 10.53
C GLY A 39 -6.71 6.75 9.01
N ARG A 40 -6.02 5.97 8.20
CA ARG A 40 -6.18 5.96 6.74
C ARG A 40 -7.60 5.64 6.32
N GLN A 41 -8.23 4.65 6.95
CA GLN A 41 -9.62 4.28 6.71
C GLN A 41 -10.60 5.45 6.92
N HIS A 42 -10.28 6.40 7.78
CA HIS A 42 -11.13 7.60 7.97
C HIS A 42 -11.05 8.53 6.76
N GLY A 43 -9.85 8.76 6.23
CA GLY A 43 -9.66 9.54 5.01
C GLY A 43 -10.39 8.91 3.82
N VAL A 44 -10.19 7.61 3.61
CA VAL A 44 -10.88 6.84 2.57
C VAL A 44 -12.39 6.91 2.74
N PHE A 45 -12.93 6.72 3.95
CA PHE A 45 -14.36 6.82 4.20
C PHE A 45 -14.92 8.18 3.82
N VAL A 46 -14.23 9.26 4.15
CA VAL A 46 -14.71 10.64 3.87
C VAL A 46 -14.83 10.88 2.37
N ILE A 47 -13.75 10.68 1.60
CA ILE A 47 -13.77 10.96 0.16
C ILE A 47 -14.72 10.04 -0.58
N GLU A 48 -14.70 8.76 -0.29
CA GLU A 48 -15.52 7.75 -0.94
C GLU A 48 -17.02 7.98 -0.67
N ARG A 49 -17.34 8.42 0.55
CA ARG A 49 -18.73 8.79 0.88
C ARG A 49 -19.18 10.06 0.18
N LEU A 50 -18.29 11.04 0.03
CA LEU A 50 -18.57 12.26 -0.74
C LEU A 50 -18.78 11.93 -2.22
N LEU A 51 -17.99 11.07 -2.82
CA LEU A 51 -18.17 10.60 -4.19
C LEU A 51 -19.51 9.87 -4.37
N ASP A 52 -19.92 9.03 -3.42
CA ASP A 52 -21.23 8.38 -3.45
C ASP A 52 -22.40 9.37 -3.36
N ILE A 53 -22.26 10.44 -2.57
CA ILE A 53 -23.27 11.50 -2.48
C ILE A 53 -23.31 12.28 -3.78
N ALA A 54 -22.15 12.71 -4.29
CA ALA A 54 -22.05 13.43 -5.55
C ALA A 54 -22.60 12.61 -6.73
N ALA A 55 -22.31 11.32 -6.81
CA ALA A 55 -22.87 10.42 -7.83
C ALA A 55 -24.40 10.45 -7.82
N ARG A 56 -25.00 10.40 -6.63
CA ARG A 56 -26.46 10.44 -6.48
C ARG A 56 -27.04 11.78 -6.91
N GLU A 57 -26.45 12.89 -6.48
CA GLU A 57 -26.90 14.24 -6.83
C GLU A 57 -26.80 14.52 -8.34
N LEU A 58 -25.76 13.97 -8.98
CA LEU A 58 -25.51 14.12 -10.41
C LEU A 58 -26.24 13.08 -11.27
N GLY A 59 -26.92 12.11 -10.68
CA GLY A 59 -27.53 11.00 -11.40
C GLY A 59 -26.54 10.07 -12.10
N LEU A 60 -25.30 9.98 -11.60
CA LEU A 60 -24.24 9.15 -12.14
C LEU A 60 -24.15 7.82 -11.40
N ASP A 61 -23.65 6.80 -12.11
CA ASP A 61 -23.23 5.56 -11.46
C ASP A 61 -22.01 5.81 -10.56
N ARG A 62 -21.97 5.12 -9.41
CA ARG A 62 -20.89 5.31 -8.42
C ARG A 62 -19.52 4.85 -8.90
N ALA A 63 -19.44 3.86 -9.77
CA ALA A 63 -18.19 3.47 -10.40
C ALA A 63 -17.76 4.49 -11.46
N GLU A 64 -18.71 5.02 -12.21
CA GLU A 64 -18.46 6.01 -13.26
C GLU A 64 -17.91 7.33 -12.70
N ILE A 65 -18.44 7.83 -11.58
CA ILE A 65 -17.90 9.06 -10.99
C ILE A 65 -16.43 8.90 -10.56
N ARG A 66 -16.04 7.73 -10.03
CA ARG A 66 -14.65 7.43 -9.68
C ARG A 66 -13.78 7.39 -10.91
N ARG A 67 -14.22 6.68 -11.94
CA ARG A 67 -13.52 6.58 -13.23
C ARG A 67 -13.17 7.95 -13.81
N ARG A 68 -14.10 8.89 -13.76
CA ARG A 68 -13.89 10.26 -14.26
C ARG A 68 -12.88 11.08 -13.49
N ASN A 69 -12.60 10.69 -12.27
CA ASN A 69 -11.68 11.42 -11.40
C ASN A 69 -10.32 10.72 -11.22
N PHE A 70 -10.14 9.52 -11.72
CA PHE A 70 -8.87 8.80 -11.57
C PHE A 70 -7.69 9.52 -12.22
N ILE A 71 -6.55 9.39 -11.56
CA ILE A 71 -5.25 9.72 -12.14
C ILE A 71 -5.02 8.80 -13.33
N ALA A 72 -4.79 9.40 -14.52
CA ALA A 72 -4.59 8.64 -15.75
C ALA A 72 -3.26 7.86 -15.72
N PRO A 73 -3.18 6.69 -16.38
CA PRO A 73 -1.97 5.85 -16.37
C PRO A 73 -0.70 6.53 -16.92
N ASP A 74 -0.86 7.52 -17.80
CA ASP A 74 0.23 8.29 -18.40
C ASP A 74 0.67 9.49 -17.57
N ALA A 75 -0.05 9.80 -16.47
CA ALA A 75 0.29 10.88 -15.54
C ALA A 75 1.35 10.48 -14.49
N PHE A 76 1.72 9.21 -14.41
CA PHE A 76 2.71 8.75 -13.43
C PHE A 76 4.16 8.97 -13.90
N PRO A 77 5.10 9.25 -12.95
CA PRO A 77 4.89 9.41 -11.51
C PRO A 77 4.05 10.64 -11.18
N TYR A 78 3.09 10.51 -10.28
CA TYR A 78 2.13 11.55 -9.94
C TYR A 78 2.44 12.21 -8.58
N ASP A 79 2.56 13.53 -8.56
CA ASP A 79 2.75 14.32 -7.34
C ASP A 79 1.41 14.80 -6.79
N ASN A 80 1.08 14.35 -5.60
CA ASN A 80 -0.14 14.79 -4.91
C ASN A 80 -0.03 16.18 -4.27
N HIS A 81 1.16 16.79 -4.26
CA HIS A 81 1.45 18.10 -3.64
C HIS A 81 1.11 18.17 -2.15
N ILE A 82 1.08 17.04 -1.47
CA ILE A 82 0.87 16.93 -0.02
C ILE A 82 2.03 16.20 0.65
N ILE A 83 2.14 16.38 1.96
CA ILE A 83 3.16 15.71 2.77
C ILE A 83 2.61 14.40 3.30
N TYR A 84 3.35 13.31 3.12
CA TYR A 84 3.02 12.01 3.67
C TYR A 84 3.41 11.89 5.15
N GLN A 85 3.08 10.78 5.78
CA GLN A 85 3.29 10.53 7.21
C GLN A 85 4.76 10.47 7.64
N ASP A 86 5.68 10.26 6.72
CA ASP A 86 7.15 10.29 6.91
C ASP A 86 7.74 11.69 6.71
N PHE A 87 6.88 12.70 6.54
CA PHE A 87 7.23 14.08 6.26
C PHE A 87 7.90 14.33 4.91
N ALA A 88 7.88 13.35 4.01
CA ALA A 88 8.28 13.52 2.61
C ALA A 88 7.08 13.85 1.70
N PRO A 89 7.31 14.44 0.51
CA PRO A 89 6.26 14.62 -0.47
C PRO A 89 5.63 13.28 -0.88
N LEU A 90 4.31 13.25 -1.03
CA LEU A 90 3.57 12.07 -1.46
C LEU A 90 3.61 11.95 -2.98
N HIS A 91 4.33 10.96 -3.46
CA HIS A 91 4.38 10.60 -4.88
C HIS A 91 3.82 9.20 -5.09
N TYR A 92 3.02 9.03 -6.13
CA TYR A 92 2.63 7.72 -6.62
C TYR A 92 3.53 7.35 -7.81
N ASP A 93 4.12 6.17 -7.78
CA ASP A 93 5.11 5.73 -8.77
C ASP A 93 4.46 5.22 -10.06
N SER A 94 3.34 4.54 -9.95
CA SER A 94 2.63 3.91 -11.06
C SER A 94 1.19 3.59 -10.70
N GLY A 95 0.34 3.40 -11.71
CA GLY A 95 -1.03 2.97 -11.52
C GLY A 95 -1.80 2.84 -12.82
N ASP A 96 -2.81 1.98 -12.80
CA ASP A 96 -3.87 1.87 -13.81
C ASP A 96 -5.17 1.56 -13.06
N TYR A 97 -5.70 2.60 -12.45
CA TYR A 97 -6.85 2.47 -11.54
C TYR A 97 -8.12 2.06 -12.26
N ASP A 98 -8.27 2.47 -13.50
CA ASP A 98 -9.42 2.13 -14.33
C ASP A 98 -9.46 0.63 -14.63
N SER A 99 -8.36 0.04 -15.08
CA SER A 99 -8.27 -1.40 -15.31
C SER A 99 -8.49 -2.23 -14.05
N VAL A 100 -8.02 -1.73 -12.89
CA VAL A 100 -8.24 -2.41 -11.60
C VAL A 100 -9.71 -2.37 -11.21
N LEU A 101 -10.36 -1.21 -11.36
CA LEU A 101 -11.80 -1.06 -11.11
C LEU A 101 -12.62 -1.97 -12.04
N ASP A 102 -12.31 -2.01 -13.32
CA ASP A 102 -13.01 -2.87 -14.29
C ASP A 102 -12.92 -4.35 -13.91
N LYS A 103 -11.75 -4.83 -13.56
CA LYS A 103 -11.57 -6.22 -13.10
C LYS A 103 -12.40 -6.52 -11.85
N ALA A 104 -12.43 -5.60 -10.89
CA ALA A 104 -13.20 -5.77 -9.66
C ALA A 104 -14.71 -5.77 -9.95
N LEU A 105 -15.21 -4.85 -10.78
CA LEU A 105 -16.61 -4.77 -11.19
C LEU A 105 -17.05 -6.01 -11.99
N GLN A 106 -16.18 -6.50 -12.86
CA GLN A 106 -16.43 -7.72 -13.62
C GLN A 106 -16.50 -8.95 -12.70
N ALA A 107 -15.53 -9.08 -11.78
CA ALA A 107 -15.47 -10.23 -10.87
C ALA A 107 -16.72 -10.37 -10.00
N ILE A 108 -17.31 -9.24 -9.56
CA ILE A 108 -18.53 -9.24 -8.72
C ILE A 108 -19.82 -9.21 -9.53
N GLY A 109 -19.75 -9.13 -10.86
CA GLY A 109 -20.95 -9.02 -11.71
C GLY A 109 -21.74 -7.72 -11.50
N TYR A 110 -21.05 -6.61 -11.22
CA TYR A 110 -21.64 -5.34 -10.78
C TYR A 110 -22.80 -4.87 -11.66
N ARG A 111 -22.61 -4.83 -12.97
CA ARG A 111 -23.63 -4.33 -13.92
C ARG A 111 -24.91 -5.16 -13.85
N LYS A 112 -24.77 -6.50 -13.87
CA LYS A 112 -25.92 -7.41 -13.76
C LYS A 112 -26.62 -7.27 -12.41
N PHE A 113 -25.85 -7.19 -11.33
CA PHE A 113 -26.41 -7.00 -9.99
C PHE A 113 -27.26 -5.74 -9.90
N ILE A 114 -26.76 -4.60 -10.35
CA ILE A 114 -27.47 -3.32 -10.26
C ILE A 114 -28.69 -3.28 -11.18
N ALA A 115 -28.56 -3.79 -12.42
CA ALA A 115 -29.65 -3.70 -13.42
C ALA A 115 -30.77 -4.72 -13.20
N GLU A 116 -30.43 -5.92 -12.74
CA GLU A 116 -31.38 -7.06 -12.72
C GLU A 116 -31.59 -7.61 -11.30
N GLU A 117 -30.52 -8.03 -10.63
CA GLU A 117 -30.63 -8.81 -9.40
C GLU A 117 -31.10 -7.98 -8.21
N GLN A 118 -30.56 -6.78 -8.03
CA GLN A 118 -30.92 -5.90 -6.92
C GLN A 118 -32.41 -5.50 -6.94
N PRO A 119 -33.00 -5.07 -8.09
CA PRO A 119 -34.42 -4.77 -8.16
C PRO A 119 -35.30 -5.98 -7.83
N GLN A 120 -34.98 -7.16 -8.36
CA GLN A 120 -35.70 -8.40 -8.08
C GLN A 120 -35.66 -8.78 -6.60
N LEU A 121 -34.46 -8.73 -5.99
CA LEU A 121 -34.30 -9.04 -4.58
C LEU A 121 -35.04 -8.04 -3.68
N ARG A 122 -35.04 -6.76 -4.05
CA ARG A 122 -35.80 -5.72 -3.34
C ARG A 122 -37.31 -5.92 -3.46
N ALA A 123 -37.79 -6.28 -4.64
CA ALA A 123 -39.22 -6.63 -4.84
C ALA A 123 -39.63 -7.83 -3.98
N ALA A 124 -38.71 -8.79 -3.77
CA ALA A 124 -38.91 -9.93 -2.88
C ALA A 124 -38.70 -9.58 -1.36
N GLY A 125 -38.61 -8.30 -1.00
CA GLY A 125 -38.49 -7.83 0.38
C GLY A 125 -37.06 -7.91 0.96
N ARG A 126 -36.05 -8.32 0.17
CA ARG A 126 -34.67 -8.42 0.64
C ARG A 126 -33.95 -7.06 0.55
N ARG A 127 -33.25 -6.69 1.63
CA ARG A 127 -32.40 -5.48 1.67
C ARG A 127 -30.98 -5.85 1.26
N VAL A 128 -30.63 -5.57 0.01
CA VAL A 128 -29.31 -5.87 -0.58
C VAL A 128 -28.69 -4.63 -1.18
N GLY A 129 -27.36 -4.54 -1.11
CA GLY A 129 -26.60 -3.43 -1.67
C GLY A 129 -25.20 -3.87 -2.04
N ILE A 130 -24.55 -3.08 -2.86
CA ILE A 130 -23.14 -3.20 -3.23
C ILE A 130 -22.46 -1.85 -3.00
N GLY A 131 -21.27 -1.85 -2.46
CA GLY A 131 -20.43 -0.68 -2.30
C GLY A 131 -19.20 -0.78 -3.20
N VAL A 132 -18.73 0.35 -3.71
CA VAL A 132 -17.48 0.48 -4.45
C VAL A 132 -16.62 1.47 -3.71
N VAL A 133 -15.39 1.09 -3.43
CA VAL A 133 -14.38 1.93 -2.75
C VAL A 133 -13.07 1.78 -3.50
N CYS A 134 -12.44 2.91 -3.84
CA CYS A 134 -11.16 2.97 -4.50
C CYS A 134 -10.18 3.76 -3.64
N TYR A 135 -9.03 3.17 -3.30
CA TYR A 135 -8.05 3.85 -2.45
C TYR A 135 -6.63 3.41 -2.78
N VAL A 136 -5.68 4.24 -2.40
CA VAL A 136 -4.25 3.92 -2.48
C VAL A 136 -3.72 3.77 -1.06
N GLU A 137 -3.03 2.66 -0.80
CA GLU A 137 -2.43 2.37 0.50
C GLU A 137 -0.92 2.50 0.43
N GLY A 138 -0.33 3.18 1.41
CA GLY A 138 1.11 3.26 1.57
C GLY A 138 1.67 1.97 2.13
N THR A 139 2.69 1.42 1.49
CA THR A 139 3.36 0.19 1.87
C THR A 139 4.66 0.49 2.59
N GLY A 140 4.75 0.20 3.86
CA GLY A 140 5.96 0.41 4.66
C GLY A 140 6.01 1.79 5.32
N ILE A 141 6.50 1.80 6.53
CA ILE A 141 6.68 2.98 7.36
C ILE A 141 8.00 2.82 8.10
N GLY A 142 8.79 3.87 8.07
CA GLY A 142 10.05 3.90 8.77
C GLY A 142 11.25 3.89 7.84
N PRO A 143 12.45 4.14 8.39
CA PRO A 143 13.66 4.32 7.58
C PRO A 143 14.14 3.00 6.95
N TYR A 144 13.92 1.87 7.61
CA TYR A 144 14.27 0.53 7.11
C TYR A 144 13.66 -0.58 7.99
N GLU A 145 13.62 -1.78 7.43
CA GLU A 145 13.40 -3.03 8.14
C GLU A 145 14.55 -3.99 7.83
N GLY A 146 14.78 -4.97 8.71
CA GLY A 146 15.84 -5.94 8.56
C GLY A 146 15.33 -7.33 8.22
N ALA A 147 16.12 -8.07 7.45
CA ALA A 147 15.91 -9.49 7.23
C ALA A 147 17.26 -10.24 7.33
N ARG A 148 17.22 -11.44 7.85
CA ARG A 148 18.37 -12.34 7.94
C ARG A 148 18.06 -13.62 7.19
N ILE A 149 18.93 -14.00 6.28
CA ILE A 149 18.82 -15.25 5.52
C ILE A 149 19.96 -16.19 5.98
N GLN A 150 19.60 -17.42 6.26
CA GLN A 150 20.54 -18.47 6.63
C GLN A 150 20.27 -19.74 5.81
N VAL A 151 21.25 -20.14 5.01
CA VAL A 151 21.23 -21.43 4.32
C VAL A 151 21.72 -22.49 5.30
N GLN A 152 20.92 -23.52 5.48
CA GLN A 152 21.21 -24.65 6.37
C GLN A 152 21.95 -25.77 5.64
N GLY A 153 22.67 -26.60 6.37
CA GLY A 153 23.36 -27.77 5.80
C GLY A 153 22.43 -28.79 5.14
N SER A 154 21.13 -28.75 5.43
CA SER A 154 20.08 -29.54 4.77
C SER A 154 19.66 -29.03 3.40
N GLY A 155 20.14 -27.85 2.99
CA GLY A 155 19.68 -27.14 1.79
C GLY A 155 18.45 -26.25 2.02
N ARG A 156 17.80 -26.32 3.18
CA ARG A 156 16.72 -25.40 3.53
C ARG A 156 17.23 -24.00 3.81
N VAL A 157 16.38 -23.01 3.59
CA VAL A 157 16.68 -21.60 3.81
C VAL A 157 15.78 -21.07 4.92
N LEU A 158 16.35 -20.48 5.94
CA LEU A 158 15.65 -19.78 7.00
C LEU A 158 15.69 -18.28 6.71
N LEU A 159 14.52 -17.66 6.59
CA LEU A 159 14.35 -16.22 6.50
C LEU A 159 13.76 -15.68 7.82
N ALA A 160 14.53 -14.93 8.56
CA ALA A 160 14.09 -14.20 9.74
C ALA A 160 13.85 -12.73 9.40
N THR A 161 12.73 -12.17 9.82
CA THR A 161 12.32 -10.78 9.55
C THR A 161 11.79 -10.11 10.79
N GLY A 162 12.09 -8.83 10.99
CA GLY A 162 11.57 -8.02 12.10
C GLY A 162 10.07 -7.74 12.03
N ILE A 163 9.41 -8.11 10.92
CA ILE A 163 7.99 -7.82 10.69
C ILE A 163 7.12 -9.00 11.12
N GLY A 164 6.27 -8.79 12.13
CA GLY A 164 5.19 -9.71 12.46
C GLY A 164 4.07 -9.67 11.42
N THR A 165 3.65 -10.82 10.91
CA THR A 165 2.50 -10.88 10.00
C THR A 165 1.19 -10.70 10.76
N GLN A 166 0.27 -9.94 10.18
CA GLN A 166 -1.08 -9.69 10.67
C GLN A 166 -2.13 -10.04 9.61
N GLY A 167 -1.84 -11.02 8.76
CA GLY A 167 -2.69 -11.44 7.66
C GLY A 167 -2.29 -10.90 6.28
N GLN A 168 -1.13 -10.22 6.15
CA GLN A 168 -0.65 -9.69 4.86
C GLN A 168 -0.04 -10.75 3.94
N GLY A 169 0.11 -12.00 4.39
CA GLY A 169 0.69 -13.08 3.60
C GLY A 169 2.22 -13.02 3.52
N HIS A 170 2.89 -12.42 4.49
CA HIS A 170 4.35 -12.26 4.51
C HIS A 170 5.11 -13.58 4.39
N PHE A 171 4.60 -14.66 4.99
CA PHE A 171 5.24 -15.96 4.86
C PHE A 171 5.33 -16.44 3.41
N THR A 172 4.31 -16.18 2.62
CA THR A 172 4.30 -16.54 1.19
C THR A 172 5.09 -15.55 0.36
N SER A 173 4.80 -14.25 0.47
CA SER A 173 5.42 -13.23 -0.37
C SER A 173 6.93 -13.13 -0.14
N PHE A 174 7.37 -13.20 1.11
CA PHE A 174 8.81 -13.15 1.41
C PHE A 174 9.54 -14.42 0.99
N ALA A 175 8.90 -15.61 1.14
CA ALA A 175 9.46 -16.84 0.62
C ALA A 175 9.62 -16.79 -0.91
N GLN A 176 8.63 -16.27 -1.63
CA GLN A 176 8.71 -16.10 -3.10
C GLN A 176 9.87 -15.17 -3.49
N ILE A 177 10.01 -14.02 -2.83
CA ILE A 177 11.11 -13.08 -3.10
C ILE A 177 12.47 -13.74 -2.89
N VAL A 178 12.64 -14.46 -1.77
CA VAL A 178 13.92 -15.14 -1.47
C VAL A 178 14.16 -16.29 -2.44
N ALA A 179 13.13 -17.04 -2.82
CA ALA A 179 13.23 -18.12 -3.80
C ALA A 179 13.75 -17.60 -5.15
N ASP A 180 13.20 -16.48 -5.63
CA ASP A 180 13.58 -15.86 -6.89
C ASP A 180 15.04 -15.34 -6.87
N GLU A 181 15.48 -14.79 -5.72
CA GLU A 181 16.84 -14.22 -5.60
C GLU A 181 17.94 -15.27 -5.38
N ILE A 182 17.63 -16.39 -4.69
CA ILE A 182 18.62 -17.43 -4.35
C ILE A 182 18.56 -18.58 -5.36
N GLY A 183 17.44 -18.79 -6.04
CA GLY A 183 17.26 -19.89 -6.98
C GLY A 183 16.89 -21.22 -6.33
N VAL A 184 16.11 -21.19 -5.24
CA VAL A 184 15.59 -22.37 -4.54
C VAL A 184 14.06 -22.45 -4.66
N ALA A 185 13.47 -23.61 -4.34
CA ALA A 185 12.01 -23.71 -4.33
C ALA A 185 11.42 -22.95 -3.14
N VAL A 186 10.24 -22.34 -3.33
CA VAL A 186 9.51 -21.64 -2.25
C VAL A 186 9.24 -22.56 -1.05
N SER A 187 9.03 -23.87 -1.31
CA SER A 187 8.85 -24.90 -0.28
C SER A 187 10.08 -25.13 0.60
N ASP A 188 11.26 -24.73 0.15
CA ASP A 188 12.51 -24.90 0.88
C ASP A 188 12.83 -23.73 1.81
N ILE A 189 11.94 -22.73 1.85
CA ILE A 189 12.13 -21.52 2.64
C ILE A 189 11.18 -21.51 3.83
N ASP A 190 11.77 -21.42 5.01
CA ASP A 190 11.05 -21.20 6.27
C ASP A 190 11.12 -19.72 6.64
N VAL A 191 9.98 -19.03 6.70
CA VAL A 191 9.89 -17.63 7.11
C VAL A 191 9.50 -17.58 8.58
N VAL A 192 10.29 -16.93 9.40
CA VAL A 192 10.02 -16.75 10.83
C VAL A 192 10.09 -15.28 11.22
N PRO A 193 9.17 -14.81 12.09
CA PRO A 193 9.32 -13.49 12.70
C PRO A 193 10.52 -13.54 13.68
N GLU A 194 11.42 -12.58 13.55
CA GLU A 194 12.55 -12.45 14.48
C GLU A 194 12.03 -11.89 15.81
N THR A 195 12.33 -12.56 16.91
CA THR A 195 12.04 -12.03 18.25
C THR A 195 13.13 -11.05 18.66
N PRO A 196 12.83 -10.00 19.45
CA PRO A 196 13.85 -9.02 19.91
C PRO A 196 15.05 -9.66 20.63
N ILE A 197 14.90 -10.87 21.16
CA ILE A 197 15.95 -11.61 21.89
C ILE A 197 16.97 -12.23 20.91
N SER A 198 16.56 -12.56 19.69
CA SER A 198 17.46 -13.14 18.68
C SER A 198 18.33 -12.09 17.97
N SER A 199 17.97 -10.82 18.09
CA SER A 199 18.70 -9.69 17.48
C SER A 199 19.91 -9.19 18.29
N THR A 200 20.11 -9.66 19.52
CA THR A 200 21.21 -9.21 20.40
C THR A 200 22.60 -9.61 19.95
N GLY A 201 22.73 -10.31 18.81
CA GLY A 201 24.02 -10.62 18.17
C GLY A 201 24.19 -9.98 16.77
N ALA A 202 23.22 -9.24 16.29
CA ALA A 202 23.34 -8.56 15.01
C ALA A 202 23.89 -7.15 15.22
N SER A 203 25.15 -6.93 14.80
CA SER A 203 25.64 -5.59 14.48
C SER A 203 24.59 -4.88 13.62
N ALA A 204 24.39 -3.57 13.85
CA ALA A 204 23.50 -2.73 13.08
C ALA A 204 23.54 -3.12 11.58
N PRO A 205 22.39 -3.24 10.90
CA PRO A 205 22.36 -3.66 9.51
C PRO A 205 23.29 -2.75 8.71
N SER A 206 24.17 -3.37 7.94
CA SER A 206 25.08 -2.63 7.07
C SER A 206 24.23 -1.76 6.14
N PRO A 207 24.71 -0.57 5.74
CA PRO A 207 24.02 0.26 4.74
C PRO A 207 23.67 -0.47 3.44
N ALA A 208 24.30 -1.62 3.19
CA ALA A 208 23.96 -2.51 2.08
C ALA A 208 22.62 -3.21 2.27
N ALA A 209 22.24 -3.62 3.49
CA ALA A 209 20.96 -4.27 3.75
C ALA A 209 19.76 -3.30 3.50
N ALA A 210 19.94 -2.02 3.83
CA ALA A 210 18.93 -0.99 3.56
C ALA A 210 18.68 -0.73 2.06
N ARG A 211 19.64 -1.07 1.21
CA ARG A 211 19.50 -0.92 -0.27
C ARG A 211 18.73 -2.05 -0.93
N TRP A 212 18.60 -3.19 -0.29
CA TRP A 212 17.91 -4.36 -0.87
C TRP A 212 16.40 -4.34 -0.62
N TRP A 213 15.95 -3.64 0.42
CA TRP A 213 14.55 -3.60 0.79
C TRP A 213 13.63 -2.96 -0.27
N PRO A 214 13.96 -1.79 -0.86
CA PRO A 214 13.20 -1.26 -1.99
C PRO A 214 13.22 -2.17 -3.22
N ALA A 215 14.35 -2.86 -3.47
CA ALA A 215 14.46 -3.80 -4.57
C ALA A 215 13.58 -5.05 -4.36
N MET A 216 13.46 -5.54 -3.13
CA MET A 216 12.59 -6.67 -2.79
C MET A 216 11.10 -6.34 -2.91
N LEU A 217 10.68 -5.11 -2.64
CA LEU A 217 9.30 -4.67 -2.82
C LEU A 217 8.97 -4.36 -4.30
N CYS A 218 9.98 -4.09 -5.14
CA CYS A 218 9.81 -3.83 -6.57
C CYS A 218 9.91 -5.06 -7.46
N THR A 219 10.11 -6.27 -6.91
CA THR A 219 10.37 -7.49 -7.70
C THR A 219 9.26 -7.86 -8.70
N PRO A 220 7.96 -7.64 -8.46
CA PRO A 220 6.95 -7.87 -9.48
C PRO A 220 7.07 -6.99 -10.74
N GLN A 221 7.83 -5.89 -10.67
CA GLN A 221 7.99 -4.93 -11.78
C GLN A 221 9.32 -5.03 -12.54
N ARG A 222 10.26 -5.88 -12.11
CA ARG A 222 11.55 -6.04 -12.82
C ARG A 222 11.43 -6.43 -14.29
N SER A 223 10.34 -7.05 -14.71
CA SER A 223 10.11 -7.39 -16.12
C SER A 223 9.84 -6.18 -17.02
N ARG A 224 9.68 -4.98 -16.45
CA ARG A 224 9.43 -3.73 -17.21
C ARG A 224 10.47 -2.63 -16.99
N CYS A 225 11.40 -2.77 -16.04
CA CYS A 225 12.53 -1.83 -15.92
C CYS A 225 13.61 -2.19 -16.92
N ALA A 226 13.80 -1.34 -17.91
CA ALA A 226 14.93 -1.46 -18.83
C ALA A 226 16.26 -1.42 -18.07
N PRO A 227 17.31 -2.19 -18.50
CA PRO A 227 18.57 -2.36 -17.73
C PRO A 227 19.42 -1.08 -17.60
N ARG A 228 18.95 0.09 -18.01
CA ARG A 228 19.72 1.33 -18.05
C ARG A 228 19.60 2.25 -16.83
N SER A 229 18.72 1.97 -15.88
CA SER A 229 18.53 2.84 -14.71
C SER A 229 19.16 2.31 -13.41
N CYS A 230 19.84 1.17 -13.43
CA CYS A 230 20.55 0.60 -12.28
C CYS A 230 22.06 0.82 -12.38
N ALA A 231 22.50 2.00 -12.77
CA ALA A 231 23.90 2.38 -12.55
C ALA A 231 24.10 2.63 -11.03
N PRO A 232 25.14 2.04 -10.41
CA PRO A 232 25.45 2.36 -9.02
C PRO A 232 25.78 3.85 -8.91
N PRO A 233 25.32 4.54 -7.85
CA PRO A 233 25.71 5.91 -7.62
C PRO A 233 27.25 6.00 -7.49
N PRO A 234 27.86 7.12 -7.94
CA PRO A 234 29.31 7.30 -7.82
C PRO A 234 29.72 7.18 -6.36
N SER A 235 30.87 6.54 -6.12
CA SER A 235 31.47 6.37 -4.80
C SER A 235 31.65 7.74 -4.13
N ILE A 236 31.04 7.93 -2.97
CA ILE A 236 31.25 9.10 -2.12
C ILE A 236 32.63 8.97 -1.46
N SER A 237 33.68 9.36 -2.16
CA SER A 237 34.98 9.70 -1.57
C SER A 237 35.07 11.22 -1.56
N SER A 238 35.09 11.79 -0.36
CA SER A 238 35.33 13.20 -0.04
C SER A 238 34.09 14.00 0.45
N VAL A 239 33.74 13.75 1.71
CA VAL A 239 33.10 14.79 2.53
C VAL A 239 34.05 15.09 3.68
N PRO A 240 34.53 16.33 3.85
CA PRO A 240 35.35 16.72 5.02
C PRO A 240 34.47 16.63 6.28
N ARG A 241 35.06 16.07 7.37
CA ARG A 241 34.42 16.12 8.68
C ARG A 241 34.52 17.54 9.23
N PRO A 242 33.47 18.09 9.82
CA PRO A 242 33.57 19.33 10.56
C PRO A 242 34.43 19.10 11.84
N ILE A 243 35.25 20.10 12.16
CA ILE A 243 36.08 20.23 13.37
C ILE A 243 35.16 20.41 14.58
#